data_6be7f4f8992eddd8d7b80e6611b210fd
#
_entry.id   6be7f4f8992eddd8d7b80e6611b210fd
#
_cell.length_a   1.000
_cell.length_b   1.000
_cell.length_c   1.000
_cell.angle_alpha   90.00
_cell.angle_beta   90.00
_cell.angle_gamma   90.00
#
_symmetry.space_group_name_H-M   'P 1'
#
loop_
_entity.id
_entity.type
_entity.pdbx_description
1 polymer ?
#
loop_
_entity_poly.entity_id
_entity_poly.type
_entity_poly.pdbx_seq_one_letter_code
_entity_poly.pdbx_strand_id
1 'polypeptide(L)'
;SPIDKNMSIDKREFDIIIWGASGFTGRLVAEYLFQKYNSKDLKWAIAGRDKTKLTSVRDSYLDTSIPILIADSFDEVSLKKITTRTRVICSTVGPYSKYGSLIVKSCVESCTDYCDLAGESQWIRKMIDLYHKKAESNKVKIVNSCGFDSIPSDMGVYFIHKDILKKDLKISMRVAGAKGGYSGGTYASINNIISEASKNKEIRKDLINPYGLNPEGEKNGPDQRDLNSVIFDKKIKKWIAPFLMAGINTKIVRRSNALSNYTYGKNFRYDEAVMTGNGFMGKLKGIMVSIPLIFLAAKPGSIMKSIFNILSPNPGQGPNKNEREAGYFNIRFYVFGESVISIYKVTGDRDPGYGSTSK
;
A
#
# COMPACT_ATOMS: atom_id res chain seq x y z
N SER A 1 34.41 5.65 -11.35
CA SER A 1 34.30 5.00 -12.64
C SER A 1 32.82 5.05 -13.06
N PRO A 2 32.46 5.59 -14.24
CA PRO A 2 31.09 5.53 -14.71
C PRO A 2 30.79 4.04 -14.95
N ILE A 3 29.78 3.53 -14.22
CA ILE A 3 29.23 2.21 -14.50
C ILE A 3 28.72 2.28 -15.94
N ASP A 4 29.20 1.36 -16.75
CA ASP A 4 28.83 1.23 -18.15
C ASP A 4 27.30 1.15 -18.26
N LYS A 5 26.66 2.26 -18.69
CA LYS A 5 25.20 2.43 -18.76
C LYS A 5 24.52 1.48 -19.77
N ASN A 6 25.31 0.59 -20.39
CA ASN A 6 24.90 -0.32 -21.44
C ASN A 6 24.95 -1.80 -21.07
N MET A 7 25.05 -2.18 -19.79
CA MET A 7 24.61 -3.53 -19.47
C MET A 7 23.09 -3.54 -19.64
N SER A 8 22.65 -4.02 -20.78
CA SER A 8 21.23 -4.02 -21.16
C SER A 8 20.42 -4.65 -20.02
N ILE A 9 19.40 -3.92 -19.55
CA ILE A 9 18.43 -4.38 -18.56
C ILE A 9 17.89 -5.77 -18.93
N ASP A 10 17.87 -6.09 -20.22
CA ASP A 10 17.45 -7.37 -20.78
C ASP A 10 18.38 -8.58 -20.50
N LYS A 11 19.59 -8.34 -19.97
CA LYS A 11 20.56 -9.41 -19.61
C LYS A 11 20.66 -9.68 -18.10
N ARG A 12 19.78 -9.12 -17.29
CA ARG A 12 19.80 -9.38 -15.84
C ARG A 12 19.38 -10.81 -15.54
N GLU A 13 19.97 -11.35 -14.46
CA GLU A 13 19.78 -12.74 -14.05
C GLU A 13 18.33 -13.03 -13.66
N PHE A 14 17.65 -12.03 -13.02
CA PHE A 14 16.27 -12.16 -12.56
C PHE A 14 15.36 -11.08 -13.15
N ASP A 15 14.12 -11.44 -13.40
CA ASP A 15 13.06 -10.50 -13.72
C ASP A 15 12.57 -9.82 -12.42
N ILE A 16 12.40 -10.60 -11.33
CA ILE A 16 11.92 -10.10 -10.03
C ILE A 16 12.73 -10.73 -8.89
N ILE A 17 13.03 -9.93 -7.88
CA ILE A 17 13.46 -10.41 -6.56
C ILE A 17 12.40 -9.98 -5.53
N ILE A 18 11.92 -10.97 -4.76
CA ILE A 18 11.02 -10.72 -3.61
C ILE A 18 11.87 -10.41 -2.39
N TRP A 19 11.94 -9.13 -2.02
CA TRP A 19 12.63 -8.66 -0.83
C TRP A 19 11.74 -8.77 0.41
N GLY A 20 12.19 -9.57 1.39
CA GLY A 20 11.42 -9.87 2.60
C GLY A 20 10.55 -11.12 2.51
N ALA A 21 10.93 -12.08 1.67
CA ALA A 21 10.19 -13.33 1.47
C ALA A 21 10.04 -14.20 2.73
N SER A 22 10.85 -14.00 3.78
CA SER A 22 10.69 -14.67 5.07
C SER A 22 9.58 -14.08 5.95
N GLY A 23 9.04 -12.91 5.60
CA GLY A 23 7.90 -12.30 6.27
C GLY A 23 6.56 -12.90 5.80
N PHE A 24 5.48 -12.60 6.53
CA PHE A 24 4.14 -13.12 6.24
C PHE A 24 3.70 -12.82 4.79
N THR A 25 3.71 -11.56 4.40
CA THR A 25 3.26 -11.13 3.06
C THR A 25 4.21 -11.61 1.97
N GLY A 26 5.52 -11.47 2.20
CA GLY A 26 6.53 -11.88 1.21
C GLY A 26 6.48 -13.36 0.87
N ARG A 27 6.20 -14.21 1.86
CA ARG A 27 5.95 -15.63 1.65
C ARG A 27 4.74 -15.86 0.73
N LEU A 28 3.61 -15.18 0.97
CA LEU A 28 2.41 -15.34 0.15
C LEU A 28 2.64 -14.90 -1.30
N VAL A 29 3.39 -13.82 -1.52
CA VAL A 29 3.79 -13.37 -2.86
C VAL A 29 4.68 -14.45 -3.53
N ALA A 30 5.64 -14.99 -2.80
CA ALA A 30 6.52 -16.04 -3.33
C ALA A 30 5.74 -17.33 -3.67
N GLU A 31 4.83 -17.77 -2.80
CA GLU A 31 3.93 -18.90 -3.06
C GLU A 31 3.10 -18.67 -4.33
N TYR A 32 2.55 -17.47 -4.51
CA TYR A 32 1.77 -17.14 -5.70
C TYR A 32 2.62 -17.19 -6.98
N LEU A 33 3.81 -16.59 -6.98
CA LEU A 33 4.69 -16.64 -8.15
C LEU A 33 5.09 -18.08 -8.50
N PHE A 34 5.39 -18.89 -7.47
CA PHE A 34 5.74 -20.28 -7.67
C PHE A 34 4.59 -21.12 -8.26
N GLN A 35 3.35 -20.88 -7.82
CA GLN A 35 2.17 -21.59 -8.33
C GLN A 35 1.75 -21.11 -9.74
N LYS A 36 1.98 -19.84 -10.05
CA LYS A 36 1.46 -19.21 -11.27
C LYS A 36 2.42 -19.31 -12.46
N TYR A 37 3.73 -19.23 -12.21
CA TYR A 37 4.74 -19.09 -13.24
C TYR A 37 5.77 -20.21 -13.13
N ASN A 38 6.14 -20.79 -14.27
CA ASN A 38 7.27 -21.70 -14.32
C ASN A 38 8.59 -20.92 -14.56
N SER A 39 9.73 -21.60 -14.39
CA SER A 39 11.05 -21.00 -14.52
C SER A 39 11.41 -20.51 -15.94
N LYS A 40 10.66 -20.93 -16.96
CA LYS A 40 10.84 -20.44 -18.33
C LYS A 40 10.11 -19.12 -18.57
N ASP A 41 8.99 -18.91 -17.87
CA ASP A 41 8.17 -17.70 -18.02
C ASP A 41 8.67 -16.56 -17.16
N LEU A 42 9.21 -16.84 -15.97
CA LEU A 42 9.67 -15.83 -15.01
C LEU A 42 10.90 -16.33 -14.26
N LYS A 43 12.00 -15.59 -14.37
CA LYS A 43 13.21 -15.81 -13.57
C LYS A 43 13.15 -14.96 -12.32
N TRP A 44 13.08 -15.59 -11.17
CA TRP A 44 12.91 -14.86 -9.91
C TRP A 44 13.66 -15.51 -8.75
N ALA A 45 13.86 -14.73 -7.69
CA ALA A 45 14.53 -15.17 -6.46
C ALA A 45 13.84 -14.61 -5.24
N ILE A 46 14.08 -15.23 -4.09
CA ILE A 46 13.71 -14.71 -2.77
C ILE A 46 14.93 -14.12 -2.09
N ALA A 47 14.72 -13.00 -1.36
CA ALA A 47 15.80 -12.31 -0.69
C ALA A 47 15.39 -11.82 0.71
N GLY A 48 16.39 -11.66 1.58
CA GLY A 48 16.25 -11.15 2.94
C GLY A 48 17.56 -11.31 3.71
N ARG A 49 17.56 -10.96 4.99
CA ARG A 49 18.76 -10.99 5.82
C ARG A 49 19.06 -12.34 6.49
N ASP A 50 18.03 -13.16 6.71
CA ASP A 50 18.11 -14.40 7.48
C ASP A 50 18.03 -15.61 6.54
N LYS A 51 19.18 -16.21 6.28
CA LYS A 51 19.31 -17.38 5.40
C LYS A 51 18.48 -18.56 5.89
N THR A 52 18.48 -18.82 7.19
CA THR A 52 17.77 -19.97 7.77
C THR A 52 16.26 -19.84 7.56
N LYS A 53 15.70 -18.65 7.83
CA LYS A 53 14.27 -18.39 7.58
C LYS A 53 13.90 -18.46 6.10
N LEU A 54 14.74 -17.91 5.21
CA LEU A 54 14.51 -18.01 3.76
C LEU A 54 14.57 -19.45 3.27
N THR A 55 15.53 -20.24 3.75
CA THR A 55 15.62 -21.68 3.44
C THR A 55 14.37 -22.41 3.92
N SER A 56 13.90 -22.15 5.12
CA SER A 56 12.66 -22.74 5.66
C SER A 56 11.44 -22.38 4.79
N VAL A 57 11.31 -21.15 4.34
CA VAL A 57 10.21 -20.74 3.43
C VAL A 57 10.33 -21.44 2.09
N ARG A 58 11.52 -21.47 1.49
CA ARG A 58 11.76 -22.13 0.21
C ARG A 58 11.38 -23.62 0.29
N ASP A 59 11.90 -24.32 1.27
CA ASP A 59 11.75 -25.78 1.38
C ASP A 59 10.34 -26.22 1.82
N SER A 60 9.59 -25.32 2.51
CA SER A 60 8.23 -25.62 2.97
C SER A 60 7.14 -25.23 1.97
N TYR A 61 7.34 -24.20 1.15
CA TYR A 61 6.30 -23.59 0.33
C TYR A 61 6.64 -23.44 -1.15
N LEU A 62 7.91 -23.60 -1.52
CA LEU A 62 8.41 -23.40 -2.88
C LEU A 62 9.12 -24.68 -3.35
N ASP A 63 10.23 -24.50 -4.05
CA ASP A 63 11.10 -25.55 -4.55
C ASP A 63 12.57 -25.17 -4.36
N THR A 64 13.43 -26.17 -4.19
CA THR A 64 14.87 -25.98 -3.98
C THR A 64 15.59 -25.29 -5.15
N SER A 65 14.98 -25.25 -6.34
CA SER A 65 15.46 -24.52 -7.50
C SER A 65 15.35 -23.00 -7.37
N ILE A 66 14.52 -22.49 -6.44
CA ILE A 66 14.35 -21.04 -6.27
C ILE A 66 15.59 -20.48 -5.55
N PRO A 67 16.32 -19.53 -6.16
CA PRO A 67 17.52 -18.94 -5.56
C PRO A 67 17.21 -18.12 -4.32
N ILE A 68 18.11 -18.21 -3.34
CA ILE A 68 18.09 -17.39 -2.11
C ILE A 68 19.22 -16.39 -2.18
N LEU A 69 18.92 -15.12 -1.98
CA LEU A 69 19.88 -14.03 -1.93
C LEU A 69 19.89 -13.39 -0.55
N ILE A 70 21.08 -13.10 -0.04
CA ILE A 70 21.24 -12.52 1.30
C ILE A 70 21.68 -11.08 1.17
N ALA A 71 20.92 -10.18 1.83
CA ALA A 71 21.27 -8.78 1.99
C ALA A 71 20.67 -8.23 3.29
N ASP A 72 21.21 -7.13 3.78
CA ASP A 72 20.70 -6.42 4.96
C ASP A 72 20.16 -5.04 4.57
N SER A 73 19.05 -4.62 5.17
CA SER A 73 18.40 -3.32 4.90
C SER A 73 19.29 -2.12 5.25
N PHE A 74 20.33 -2.32 6.05
CA PHE A 74 21.26 -1.27 6.49
C PHE A 74 22.64 -1.37 5.84
N ASP A 75 22.86 -2.35 4.94
CA ASP A 75 24.11 -2.53 4.20
C ASP A 75 23.92 -2.24 2.71
N GLU A 76 24.36 -1.04 2.30
CA GLU A 76 24.27 -0.59 0.89
C GLU A 76 25.02 -1.53 -0.07
N VAL A 77 26.12 -2.15 0.34
CA VAL A 77 26.91 -3.04 -0.51
C VAL A 77 26.12 -4.31 -0.83
N SER A 78 25.52 -4.92 0.20
CA SER A 78 24.71 -6.12 0.01
C SER A 78 23.44 -5.83 -0.79
N LEU A 79 22.77 -4.68 -0.55
CA LEU A 79 21.62 -4.26 -1.32
C LEU A 79 21.98 -4.04 -2.81
N LYS A 80 23.11 -3.40 -3.09
CA LYS A 80 23.58 -3.19 -4.46
C LYS A 80 23.83 -4.50 -5.19
N LYS A 81 24.36 -5.52 -4.49
CA LYS A 81 24.57 -6.86 -5.05
C LYS A 81 23.27 -7.51 -5.56
N ILE A 82 22.15 -7.29 -4.89
CA ILE A 82 20.86 -7.85 -5.31
C ILE A 82 20.16 -6.95 -6.35
N THR A 83 20.21 -5.62 -6.20
CA THR A 83 19.52 -4.71 -7.12
C THR A 83 20.14 -4.70 -8.52
N THR A 84 21.44 -4.90 -8.66
CA THR A 84 22.10 -5.01 -9.97
C THR A 84 21.79 -6.30 -10.72
N ARG A 85 21.23 -7.32 -10.09
CA ARG A 85 20.95 -8.64 -10.68
C ARG A 85 19.51 -8.80 -11.15
N THR A 86 18.63 -7.85 -10.86
CA THR A 86 17.21 -7.96 -11.17
C THR A 86 16.67 -6.77 -11.94
N ARG A 87 15.59 -6.97 -12.69
CA ARG A 87 14.84 -5.88 -13.34
C ARG A 87 13.94 -5.16 -12.35
N VAL A 88 13.35 -5.89 -11.39
CA VAL A 88 12.41 -5.36 -10.41
C VAL A 88 12.72 -5.89 -9.01
N ILE A 89 12.67 -5.02 -8.01
CA ILE A 89 12.56 -5.39 -6.60
C ILE A 89 11.11 -5.25 -6.16
N CYS A 90 10.51 -6.35 -5.69
CA CYS A 90 9.22 -6.33 -4.99
C CYS A 90 9.46 -6.39 -3.49
N SER A 91 9.28 -5.28 -2.79
CA SER A 91 9.59 -5.16 -1.36
C SER A 91 8.36 -5.35 -0.48
N THR A 92 8.47 -6.28 0.46
CA THR A 92 7.45 -6.53 1.51
C THR A 92 8.00 -6.27 2.91
N VAL A 93 9.13 -5.57 3.03
CA VAL A 93 9.82 -5.31 4.29
C VAL A 93 9.33 -4.00 4.90
N GLY A 94 8.43 -4.07 5.86
CA GLY A 94 7.97 -2.94 6.67
C GLY A 94 8.44 -3.03 8.14
N PRO A 95 8.37 -1.94 8.92
CA PRO A 95 8.04 -0.56 8.53
C PRO A 95 9.02 0.04 7.52
N TYR A 96 8.47 0.65 6.47
CA TYR A 96 9.29 1.15 5.35
C TYR A 96 10.17 2.34 5.73
N SER A 97 9.72 3.20 6.62
CA SER A 97 10.53 4.32 7.10
C SER A 97 11.79 3.86 7.86
N LYS A 98 11.78 2.62 8.40
CA LYS A 98 12.95 2.01 9.03
C LYS A 98 13.85 1.27 8.05
N TYR A 99 13.27 0.50 7.16
CA TYR A 99 14.00 -0.50 6.36
C TYR A 99 14.01 -0.23 4.86
N GLY A 100 13.17 0.70 4.36
CA GLY A 100 12.92 0.87 2.93
C GLY A 100 13.83 1.87 2.23
N SER A 101 14.46 2.80 2.95
CA SER A 101 15.14 3.94 2.29
C SER A 101 16.37 3.53 1.49
N LEU A 102 17.21 2.64 2.00
CA LEU A 102 18.43 2.22 1.30
C LEU A 102 18.14 1.31 0.10
N ILE A 103 17.12 0.46 0.17
CA ILE A 103 16.76 -0.37 -0.98
C ILE A 103 16.18 0.47 -2.13
N VAL A 104 15.38 1.51 -1.85
CA VAL A 104 14.92 2.47 -2.86
C VAL A 104 16.09 3.21 -3.48
N LYS A 105 17.01 3.73 -2.66
CA LYS A 105 18.26 4.35 -3.14
C LYS A 105 19.02 3.42 -4.08
N SER A 106 19.24 2.19 -3.64
CA SER A 106 19.98 1.20 -4.41
C SER A 106 19.30 0.86 -5.75
N CYS A 107 17.96 0.77 -5.77
CA CYS A 107 17.20 0.56 -7.00
C CYS A 107 17.39 1.72 -7.99
N VAL A 108 17.25 2.97 -7.52
CA VAL A 108 17.44 4.16 -8.36
C VAL A 108 18.87 4.21 -8.94
N GLU A 109 19.89 3.90 -8.14
CA GLU A 109 21.29 3.91 -8.55
C GLU A 109 21.67 2.76 -9.46
N SER A 110 21.02 1.61 -9.34
CA SER A 110 21.24 0.41 -10.15
C SER A 110 20.37 0.34 -11.40
N CYS A 111 19.57 1.36 -11.70
CA CYS A 111 18.59 1.34 -12.79
C CYS A 111 17.63 0.14 -12.68
N THR A 112 17.15 -0.16 -11.48
CA THR A 112 16.24 -1.25 -11.15
C THR A 112 14.88 -0.71 -10.76
N ASP A 113 13.82 -1.21 -11.33
CA ASP A 113 12.47 -0.85 -10.94
C ASP A 113 12.14 -1.37 -9.53
N TYR A 114 11.21 -0.71 -8.85
CA TYR A 114 10.83 -1.03 -7.47
C TYR A 114 9.33 -0.94 -7.29
N CYS A 115 8.76 -1.88 -6.56
CA CYS A 115 7.40 -1.79 -6.05
C CYS A 115 7.32 -2.28 -4.60
N ASP A 116 6.32 -1.76 -3.87
CA ASP A 116 6.04 -2.13 -2.49
C ASP A 116 4.54 -2.05 -2.16
N LEU A 117 4.21 -2.31 -0.92
CA LEU A 117 2.87 -2.15 -0.34
C LEU A 117 2.88 -1.16 0.84
N ALA A 118 3.67 -0.11 0.76
CA ALA A 118 3.81 0.88 1.81
C ALA A 118 2.53 1.71 2.02
N GLY A 119 2.07 1.82 3.26
CA GLY A 119 1.02 2.74 3.68
C GLY A 119 1.54 4.00 4.39
N GLU A 120 2.86 4.17 4.46
CA GLU A 120 3.57 5.21 5.20
C GLU A 120 3.78 6.45 4.32
N SER A 121 2.74 7.30 4.17
CA SER A 121 2.77 8.44 3.23
C SER A 121 3.89 9.45 3.52
N GLN A 122 4.29 9.64 4.78
CA GLN A 122 5.42 10.50 5.15
C GLN A 122 6.75 9.95 4.62
N TRP A 123 6.94 8.63 4.65
CA TRP A 123 8.13 8.00 4.09
C TRP A 123 8.12 8.06 2.56
N ILE A 124 6.97 7.77 1.93
CA ILE A 124 6.82 7.89 0.46
C ILE A 124 7.15 9.31 0.02
N ARG A 125 6.65 10.34 0.71
CA ARG A 125 6.97 11.74 0.44
C ARG A 125 8.48 11.98 0.46
N LYS A 126 9.16 11.50 1.50
CA LYS A 126 10.62 11.59 1.63
C LYS A 126 11.36 10.91 0.47
N MET A 127 10.92 9.73 0.04
CA MET A 127 11.52 9.03 -1.10
C MET A 127 11.31 9.79 -2.41
N ILE A 128 10.13 10.36 -2.63
CA ILE A 128 9.86 11.22 -3.77
C ILE A 128 10.81 12.43 -3.79
N ASP A 129 10.93 13.15 -2.67
CA ASP A 129 11.76 14.35 -2.57
C ASP A 129 13.23 14.04 -2.83
N LEU A 130 13.73 12.92 -2.34
CA LEU A 130 15.14 12.53 -2.49
C LEU A 130 15.48 11.96 -3.88
N TYR A 131 14.56 11.21 -4.49
CA TYR A 131 14.94 10.33 -5.60
C TYR A 131 14.14 10.53 -6.89
N HIS A 132 13.04 11.30 -6.90
CA HIS A 132 12.19 11.44 -8.10
C HIS A 132 12.97 11.86 -9.34
N LYS A 133 13.73 12.96 -9.26
CA LYS A 133 14.51 13.47 -10.40
C LYS A 133 15.56 12.48 -10.90
N LYS A 134 16.22 11.77 -9.97
CA LYS A 134 17.23 10.78 -10.33
C LYS A 134 16.60 9.52 -10.92
N ALA A 135 15.46 9.07 -10.39
CA ALA A 135 14.70 7.96 -10.94
C ALA A 135 14.23 8.27 -12.37
N GLU A 136 13.70 9.47 -12.60
CA GLU A 136 13.28 9.94 -13.92
C GLU A 136 14.47 9.96 -14.92
N SER A 137 15.61 10.54 -14.54
CA SER A 137 16.80 10.58 -15.39
C SER A 137 17.37 9.19 -15.69
N ASN A 138 17.24 8.24 -14.77
CA ASN A 138 17.67 6.85 -14.92
C ASN A 138 16.58 5.96 -15.55
N LYS A 139 15.39 6.51 -15.86
CA LYS A 139 14.21 5.77 -16.37
C LYS A 139 13.78 4.62 -15.45
N VAL A 140 13.88 4.82 -14.13
CA VAL A 140 13.49 3.86 -13.10
C VAL A 140 12.07 4.16 -12.62
N LYS A 141 11.26 3.15 -12.51
CA LYS A 141 9.90 3.22 -11.95
C LYS A 141 9.93 2.83 -10.49
N ILE A 142 9.55 3.76 -9.60
CA ILE A 142 9.36 3.52 -8.17
C ILE A 142 7.87 3.62 -7.89
N VAL A 143 7.22 2.47 -7.65
CA VAL A 143 5.77 2.39 -7.47
C VAL A 143 5.45 1.91 -6.05
N ASN A 144 4.99 2.82 -5.21
CA ASN A 144 4.60 2.51 -3.85
C ASN A 144 3.13 2.08 -3.76
N SER A 145 2.75 1.46 -2.65
CA SER A 145 1.36 1.14 -2.30
C SER A 145 0.65 0.21 -3.30
N CYS A 146 1.36 -0.81 -3.80
CA CYS A 146 0.84 -1.79 -4.77
C CYS A 146 0.02 -2.92 -4.11
N GLY A 147 -0.54 -2.70 -2.92
CA GLY A 147 -1.40 -3.65 -2.22
C GLY A 147 -2.89 -3.32 -2.30
N PHE A 148 -3.69 -4.09 -1.57
CA PHE A 148 -5.13 -3.81 -1.42
C PHE A 148 -5.41 -2.39 -0.92
N ASP A 149 -4.49 -1.85 -0.16
CA ASP A 149 -4.63 -0.51 0.41
C ASP A 149 -5.01 0.50 -0.66
N SER A 150 -4.32 0.52 -1.80
CA SER A 150 -4.50 1.57 -2.81
C SER A 150 -4.86 1.08 -4.20
N ILE A 151 -4.53 -0.15 -4.60
CA ILE A 151 -4.78 -0.64 -5.97
C ILE A 151 -6.27 -0.62 -6.33
N PRO A 152 -7.21 -1.16 -5.53
CA PRO A 152 -8.63 -1.08 -5.88
C PRO A 152 -9.15 0.35 -5.97
N SER A 153 -8.64 1.25 -5.15
CA SER A 153 -9.01 2.67 -5.15
C SER A 153 -8.52 3.38 -6.39
N ASP A 154 -7.24 3.29 -6.68
CA ASP A 154 -6.59 3.98 -7.79
C ASP A 154 -7.03 3.44 -9.15
N MET A 155 -6.99 2.12 -9.32
CA MET A 155 -7.45 1.47 -10.55
C MET A 155 -8.96 1.58 -10.73
N GLY A 156 -9.74 1.58 -9.65
CA GLY A 156 -11.18 1.81 -9.69
C GLY A 156 -11.53 3.20 -10.25
N VAL A 157 -10.86 4.24 -9.77
CA VAL A 157 -11.04 5.61 -10.28
C VAL A 157 -10.57 5.72 -11.74
N TYR A 158 -9.43 5.12 -12.08
CA TYR A 158 -8.94 5.09 -13.46
C TYR A 158 -9.95 4.43 -14.41
N PHE A 159 -10.50 3.27 -14.03
CA PHE A 159 -11.52 2.56 -14.80
C PHE A 159 -12.78 3.41 -14.99
N ILE A 160 -13.29 4.03 -13.92
CA ILE A 160 -14.47 4.90 -13.96
C ILE A 160 -14.23 6.09 -14.90
N HIS A 161 -13.04 6.70 -14.81
CA HIS A 161 -12.71 7.80 -15.71
C HIS A 161 -12.68 7.37 -17.18
N LYS A 162 -12.14 6.17 -17.47
CA LYS A 162 -12.14 5.62 -18.85
C LYS A 162 -13.53 5.31 -19.37
N ASP A 163 -14.44 4.91 -18.50
CA ASP A 163 -15.82 4.58 -18.87
C ASP A 163 -16.70 5.82 -19.07
N ILE A 164 -16.64 6.79 -18.15
CA ILE A 164 -17.50 7.99 -18.19
C ILE A 164 -16.92 9.09 -19.08
N LEU A 165 -15.60 9.17 -19.24
CA LEU A 165 -14.86 10.20 -20.01
C LEU A 165 -15.19 11.66 -19.60
N LYS A 166 -15.58 11.88 -18.35
CA LYS A 166 -15.83 13.21 -17.76
C LYS A 166 -14.73 13.60 -16.80
N LYS A 167 -14.39 14.90 -16.80
CA LYS A 167 -13.48 15.52 -15.81
C LYS A 167 -14.26 16.15 -14.67
N ASP A 168 -13.53 16.48 -13.61
CA ASP A 168 -14.03 17.22 -12.44
C ASP A 168 -15.22 16.54 -11.72
N LEU A 169 -15.28 15.21 -11.79
CA LEU A 169 -16.27 14.43 -11.05
C LEU A 169 -15.94 14.39 -9.56
N LYS A 170 -16.96 14.22 -8.74
CA LYS A 170 -16.81 13.74 -7.37
C LYS A 170 -17.04 12.23 -7.35
N ILE A 171 -16.05 11.48 -6.88
CA ILE A 171 -16.15 10.04 -6.67
C ILE A 171 -15.98 9.75 -5.18
N SER A 172 -16.92 9.02 -4.59
CA SER A 172 -16.88 8.60 -3.19
C SER A 172 -16.82 7.08 -3.11
N MET A 173 -15.70 6.56 -2.65
CA MET A 173 -15.53 5.13 -2.41
C MET A 173 -16.10 4.76 -1.04
N ARG A 174 -16.85 3.69 -1.00
CA ARG A 174 -17.47 3.16 0.23
C ARG A 174 -17.19 1.66 0.36
N VAL A 175 -16.58 1.27 1.45
CA VAL A 175 -16.49 -0.15 1.83
C VAL A 175 -17.86 -0.58 2.32
N ALA A 176 -18.58 -1.32 1.47
CA ALA A 176 -19.93 -1.81 1.77
C ALA A 176 -19.92 -3.09 2.60
N GLY A 177 -18.83 -3.81 2.60
CA GLY A 177 -18.59 -5.00 3.41
C GLY A 177 -17.16 -5.51 3.18
N ALA A 178 -16.54 -5.99 4.24
CA ALA A 178 -15.26 -6.67 4.17
C ALA A 178 -15.12 -7.63 5.33
N LYS A 179 -14.44 -8.76 5.07
CA LYS A 179 -14.00 -9.71 6.08
C LYS A 179 -12.56 -10.09 5.76
N GLY A 180 -11.65 -9.78 6.67
CA GLY A 180 -10.23 -10.05 6.53
C GLY A 180 -9.49 -9.70 7.80
N GLY A 181 -8.19 -9.96 7.82
CA GLY A 181 -7.31 -9.70 8.95
C GLY A 181 -6.20 -8.72 8.62
N TYR A 182 -5.46 -8.32 9.64
CA TYR A 182 -4.25 -7.53 9.50
C TYR A 182 -3.03 -8.34 9.96
N SER A 183 -1.90 -8.16 9.29
CA SER A 183 -0.63 -8.77 9.72
C SER A 183 0.05 -7.94 10.81
N GLY A 184 0.95 -8.56 11.55
CA GLY A 184 1.81 -7.85 12.51
C GLY A 184 2.66 -6.75 11.83
N GLY A 185 3.01 -6.91 10.57
CA GLY A 185 3.69 -5.86 9.77
C GLY A 185 2.84 -4.61 9.59
N THR A 186 1.53 -4.75 9.33
CA THR A 186 0.60 -3.63 9.24
C THR A 186 0.53 -2.85 10.57
N TYR A 187 0.37 -3.55 11.69
CA TYR A 187 0.36 -2.91 13.02
C TYR A 187 1.69 -2.22 13.34
N ALA A 188 2.82 -2.84 13.00
CA ALA A 188 4.13 -2.24 13.20
C ALA A 188 4.29 -0.94 12.40
N SER A 189 3.87 -0.90 11.14
CA SER A 189 3.89 0.31 10.31
C SER A 189 3.02 1.42 10.89
N ILE A 190 1.78 1.11 11.29
CA ILE A 190 0.88 2.11 11.87
C ILE A 190 1.43 2.67 13.18
N ASN A 191 1.92 1.81 14.07
CA ASN A 191 2.54 2.25 15.32
C ASN A 191 3.74 3.16 15.07
N ASN A 192 4.52 2.86 14.05
CA ASN A 192 5.67 3.67 13.65
C ASN A 192 5.24 5.05 13.13
N ILE A 193 4.22 5.12 12.26
CA ILE A 193 3.65 6.40 11.78
C ILE A 193 3.22 7.28 12.95
N ILE A 194 2.48 6.71 13.90
CA ILE A 194 1.99 7.44 15.09
C ILE A 194 3.17 7.94 15.93
N SER A 195 4.18 7.11 16.15
CA SER A 195 5.39 7.48 16.89
C SER A 195 6.14 8.63 16.22
N GLU A 196 6.35 8.57 14.91
CA GLU A 196 7.02 9.63 14.15
C GLU A 196 6.20 10.93 14.17
N ALA A 197 4.89 10.85 13.93
CA ALA A 197 3.98 12.00 13.97
C ALA A 197 3.91 12.65 15.36
N SER A 198 4.01 11.88 16.44
CA SER A 198 4.00 12.42 17.81
C SER A 198 5.22 13.29 18.10
N LYS A 199 6.36 13.01 17.46
CA LYS A 199 7.65 13.67 17.70
C LYS A 199 7.95 14.79 16.71
N ASN A 200 7.33 14.79 15.52
CA ASN A 200 7.67 15.71 14.45
C ASN A 200 6.41 16.41 13.88
N LYS A 201 6.40 17.75 14.00
CA LYS A 201 5.29 18.60 13.53
C LYS A 201 5.16 18.62 12.00
N GLU A 202 6.27 18.57 11.27
CA GLU A 202 6.25 18.56 9.80
C GLU A 202 5.66 17.26 9.27
N ILE A 203 6.03 16.11 9.87
CA ILE A 203 5.41 14.82 9.53
C ILE A 203 3.89 14.88 9.75
N ARG A 204 3.43 15.49 10.85
CA ARG A 204 1.99 15.67 11.08
C ARG A 204 1.32 16.50 10.00
N LYS A 205 1.96 17.58 9.53
CA LYS A 205 1.43 18.42 8.44
C LYS A 205 1.30 17.62 7.14
N ASP A 206 2.33 16.85 6.78
CA ASP A 206 2.33 16.00 5.58
C ASP A 206 1.26 14.91 5.64
N LEU A 207 1.09 14.27 6.81
CA LEU A 207 0.06 13.26 7.02
C LEU A 207 -1.36 13.83 6.89
N ILE A 208 -1.58 15.07 7.33
CA ILE A 208 -2.88 15.72 7.30
C ILE A 208 -3.21 16.33 5.93
N ASN A 209 -2.19 16.70 5.13
CA ASN A 209 -2.43 17.30 3.83
C ASN A 209 -3.02 16.30 2.85
N PRO A 210 -4.24 16.54 2.30
CA PRO A 210 -4.86 15.65 1.31
C PRO A 210 -4.01 15.44 0.06
N TYR A 211 -3.20 16.42 -0.31
CA TYR A 211 -2.33 16.44 -1.50
C TYR A 211 -0.84 16.23 -1.17
N GLY A 212 -0.54 15.68 0.01
CA GLY A 212 0.83 15.54 0.51
C GLY A 212 1.77 14.71 -0.39
N LEU A 213 1.24 13.86 -1.26
CA LEU A 213 2.03 13.05 -2.20
C LEU A 213 2.09 13.64 -3.62
N ASN A 214 1.41 14.74 -3.90
CA ASN A 214 1.46 15.39 -5.20
C ASN A 214 2.87 15.95 -5.51
N PRO A 215 3.19 16.22 -6.79
CA PRO A 215 4.42 16.89 -7.17
C PRO A 215 4.64 18.21 -6.43
N GLU A 216 5.90 18.67 -6.39
CA GLU A 216 6.24 19.93 -5.77
C GLU A 216 5.50 21.08 -6.46
N GLY A 217 4.98 22.03 -5.66
CA GLY A 217 4.14 23.13 -6.16
C GLY A 217 2.67 22.77 -6.37
N GLU A 218 2.28 21.49 -6.28
CA GLU A 218 0.92 21.01 -6.57
C GLU A 218 0.22 20.39 -5.33
N LYS A 219 0.65 20.79 -4.13
CA LYS A 219 0.15 20.24 -2.85
C LYS A 219 -1.17 20.87 -2.37
N ASN A 220 -1.97 21.43 -3.28
CA ASN A 220 -3.26 22.06 -3.01
C ASN A 220 -4.33 21.60 -3.99
N GLY A 221 -5.59 21.63 -3.56
CA GLY A 221 -6.73 21.26 -4.41
C GLY A 221 -8.06 21.35 -3.69
N PRO A 222 -9.16 20.96 -4.33
CA PRO A 222 -10.53 21.16 -3.83
C PRO A 222 -10.96 20.20 -2.72
N ASP A 223 -10.22 19.10 -2.47
CA ASP A 223 -10.59 18.10 -1.48
C ASP A 223 -10.32 18.57 -0.05
N GLN A 224 -11.13 18.05 0.86
CA GLN A 224 -10.97 18.19 2.30
C GLN A 224 -10.19 17.00 2.89
N ARG A 225 -9.89 17.10 4.18
CA ARG A 225 -9.28 15.99 4.95
C ARG A 225 -10.21 14.79 4.97
N ASP A 226 -9.61 13.63 5.16
CA ASP A 226 -10.36 12.38 5.29
C ASP A 226 -11.32 12.42 6.48
N LEU A 227 -12.38 11.63 6.41
CA LEU A 227 -13.40 11.51 7.43
C LEU A 227 -12.79 11.02 8.76
N ASN A 228 -13.09 11.70 9.85
CA ASN A 228 -12.59 11.37 11.19
C ASN A 228 -13.68 11.03 12.22
N SER A 229 -14.95 11.05 11.81
CA SER A 229 -16.10 10.79 12.68
C SER A 229 -17.21 10.07 11.93
N VAL A 230 -18.15 9.50 12.68
CA VAL A 230 -19.34 8.85 12.11
C VAL A 230 -20.35 9.93 11.72
N ILE A 231 -20.74 9.95 10.45
CA ILE A 231 -21.70 10.91 9.90
C ILE A 231 -22.77 10.23 9.05
N PHE A 232 -23.89 10.90 8.85
CA PHE A 232 -24.90 10.49 7.90
C PHE A 232 -24.65 11.15 6.53
N ASP A 233 -24.31 10.34 5.53
CA ASP A 233 -24.14 10.81 4.15
C ASP A 233 -25.50 10.97 3.51
N LYS A 234 -25.93 12.24 3.37
CA LYS A 234 -27.26 12.60 2.83
C LYS A 234 -27.45 12.20 1.37
N LYS A 235 -26.36 12.13 0.57
CA LYS A 235 -26.43 11.80 -0.86
C LYS A 235 -26.72 10.32 -1.10
N ILE A 236 -26.08 9.45 -0.33
CA ILE A 236 -26.30 7.99 -0.43
C ILE A 236 -27.30 7.47 0.61
N LYS A 237 -27.78 8.35 1.52
CA LYS A 237 -28.74 8.06 2.60
C LYS A 237 -28.27 6.90 3.50
N LYS A 238 -26.99 6.91 3.89
CA LYS A 238 -26.36 5.89 4.74
C LYS A 238 -25.47 6.53 5.78
N TRP A 239 -25.33 5.86 6.91
CA TRP A 239 -24.27 6.17 7.87
C TRP A 239 -22.94 5.70 7.32
N ILE A 240 -21.92 6.52 7.49
CA ILE A 240 -20.55 6.23 7.12
C ILE A 240 -19.60 6.51 8.28
N ALA A 241 -18.54 5.74 8.35
CA ALA A 241 -17.50 5.80 9.38
C ALA A 241 -16.12 5.97 8.74
N PRO A 242 -15.13 6.47 9.49
CA PRO A 242 -13.76 6.56 9.02
C PRO A 242 -13.24 5.21 8.50
N PHE A 243 -12.48 5.26 7.41
CA PHE A 243 -11.78 4.11 6.85
C PHE A 243 -10.28 4.27 7.08
N LEU A 244 -9.65 3.28 7.72
CA LEU A 244 -8.24 3.35 8.12
C LEU A 244 -7.32 3.65 6.93
N MET A 245 -7.58 3.00 5.79
CA MET A 245 -6.72 3.12 4.61
C MET A 245 -6.97 4.40 3.79
N ALA A 246 -8.01 5.17 4.08
CA ALA A 246 -8.29 6.43 3.39
C ALA A 246 -7.08 7.38 3.41
N GLY A 247 -6.35 7.42 4.53
CA GLY A 247 -5.20 8.31 4.70
C GLY A 247 -4.07 8.11 3.69
N ILE A 248 -3.92 6.91 3.13
CA ILE A 248 -2.97 6.63 2.03
C ILE A 248 -3.68 6.58 0.67
N ASN A 249 -4.81 5.87 0.57
CA ASN A 249 -5.51 5.65 -0.69
C ASN A 249 -5.89 6.94 -1.39
N THR A 250 -6.48 7.89 -0.67
CA THR A 250 -6.93 9.17 -1.22
C THR A 250 -5.76 10.00 -1.76
N LYS A 251 -4.60 9.94 -1.09
CA LYS A 251 -3.37 10.59 -1.56
C LYS A 251 -2.80 9.95 -2.83
N ILE A 252 -2.84 8.62 -2.92
CA ILE A 252 -2.40 7.89 -4.13
C ILE A 252 -3.28 8.26 -5.32
N VAL A 253 -4.61 8.24 -5.17
CA VAL A 253 -5.54 8.63 -6.24
C VAL A 253 -5.29 10.06 -6.72
N ARG A 254 -5.08 11.02 -5.80
CA ARG A 254 -4.77 12.41 -6.15
C ARG A 254 -3.42 12.55 -6.82
N ARG A 255 -2.40 11.80 -6.35
CA ARG A 255 -1.10 11.74 -7.01
C ARG A 255 -1.19 11.20 -8.43
N SER A 256 -1.93 10.12 -8.65
CA SER A 256 -2.15 9.56 -9.99
C SER A 256 -2.81 10.58 -10.93
N ASN A 257 -3.78 11.36 -10.45
CA ASN A 257 -4.36 12.46 -11.21
C ASN A 257 -3.31 13.53 -11.59
N ALA A 258 -2.50 13.98 -10.63
CA ALA A 258 -1.47 14.98 -10.88
C ALA A 258 -0.41 14.47 -11.87
N LEU A 259 0.11 13.24 -11.68
CA LEU A 259 1.11 12.65 -12.57
C LEU A 259 0.60 12.37 -13.98
N SER A 260 -0.71 12.24 -14.16
CA SER A 260 -1.36 12.10 -15.48
C SER A 260 -1.80 13.44 -16.09
N ASN A 261 -1.18 14.56 -15.70
CA ASN A 261 -1.54 15.91 -16.13
C ASN A 261 -3.02 16.24 -15.86
N TYR A 262 -3.50 15.87 -14.68
CA TYR A 262 -4.89 16.09 -14.26
C TYR A 262 -5.93 15.52 -15.24
N THR A 263 -5.70 14.30 -15.66
CA THR A 263 -6.62 13.58 -16.56
C THR A 263 -8.05 13.52 -15.99
N TYR A 264 -8.20 13.39 -14.66
CA TYR A 264 -9.51 13.41 -13.99
C TYR A 264 -10.06 14.84 -13.79
N GLY A 265 -9.27 15.87 -14.07
CA GLY A 265 -9.59 17.28 -13.86
C GLY A 265 -8.93 17.87 -12.61
N LYS A 266 -8.77 19.21 -12.61
CA LYS A 266 -8.20 19.94 -11.46
C LYS A 266 -9.18 20.10 -10.31
N ASN A 267 -10.50 20.06 -10.61
CA ASN A 267 -11.57 20.10 -9.60
C ASN A 267 -12.08 18.72 -9.22
N PHE A 268 -11.41 17.64 -9.65
CA PHE A 268 -11.72 16.27 -9.26
C PHE A 268 -11.69 16.13 -7.73
N ARG A 269 -12.71 15.46 -7.18
CA ARG A 269 -12.85 15.19 -5.74
C ARG A 269 -12.96 13.71 -5.47
N TYR A 270 -12.27 13.27 -4.44
CA TYR A 270 -12.25 11.87 -4.04
C TYR A 270 -12.23 11.72 -2.51
N ASP A 271 -13.06 10.85 -2.00
CA ASP A 271 -13.11 10.49 -0.58
C ASP A 271 -13.41 9.00 -0.37
N GLU A 272 -13.00 8.48 0.80
CA GLU A 272 -13.22 7.09 1.19
C GLU A 272 -13.84 7.00 2.58
N ALA A 273 -14.74 6.02 2.78
CA ALA A 273 -15.33 5.72 4.07
C ALA A 273 -15.87 4.28 4.13
N VAL A 274 -16.10 3.78 5.34
CA VAL A 274 -16.86 2.55 5.56
C VAL A 274 -18.34 2.87 5.59
N MET A 275 -19.16 2.16 4.82
CA MET A 275 -20.62 2.29 4.81
C MET A 275 -21.24 1.34 5.84
N THR A 276 -21.97 1.87 6.81
CA THR A 276 -22.44 1.09 7.96
C THR A 276 -23.95 0.84 8.00
N GLY A 277 -24.71 1.46 7.10
CA GLY A 277 -26.12 1.18 6.90
C GLY A 277 -27.07 2.34 7.28
N ASN A 278 -28.32 2.00 7.56
CA ASN A 278 -29.40 2.95 7.78
C ASN A 278 -29.77 3.09 9.27
N GLY A 279 -30.48 4.15 9.59
CA GLY A 279 -31.13 4.36 10.89
C GLY A 279 -30.19 4.28 12.07
N PHE A 280 -30.73 4.01 13.23
CA PHE A 280 -29.97 3.92 14.49
C PHE A 280 -28.92 2.79 14.45
N MET A 281 -29.26 1.64 13.90
CA MET A 281 -28.33 0.51 13.79
C MET A 281 -27.13 0.83 12.88
N GLY A 282 -27.34 1.58 11.81
CA GLY A 282 -26.24 2.05 10.95
C GLY A 282 -25.28 2.97 11.71
N LYS A 283 -25.81 3.89 12.53
CA LYS A 283 -25.00 4.75 13.40
C LYS A 283 -24.22 3.95 14.43
N LEU A 284 -24.87 3.00 15.11
CA LEU A 284 -24.23 2.16 16.13
C LEU A 284 -23.09 1.32 15.51
N LYS A 285 -23.31 0.69 14.37
CA LYS A 285 -22.25 -0.02 13.62
C LYS A 285 -21.09 0.90 13.27
N GLY A 286 -21.37 2.14 12.85
CA GLY A 286 -20.34 3.13 12.55
C GLY A 286 -19.45 3.42 13.77
N ILE A 287 -20.05 3.59 14.94
CA ILE A 287 -19.32 3.78 16.19
C ILE A 287 -18.46 2.55 16.49
N MET A 288 -19.02 1.36 16.41
CA MET A 288 -18.29 0.11 16.67
C MET A 288 -17.08 -0.08 15.75
N VAL A 289 -17.25 0.18 14.45
CA VAL A 289 -16.15 0.10 13.46
C VAL A 289 -15.06 1.14 13.75
N SER A 290 -15.41 2.27 14.36
CA SER A 290 -14.45 3.33 14.70
C SER A 290 -13.65 3.06 15.98
N ILE A 291 -14.10 2.16 16.86
CA ILE A 291 -13.42 1.85 18.14
C ILE A 291 -11.95 1.42 17.93
N PRO A 292 -11.61 0.49 17.04
CA PRO A 292 -10.20 0.12 16.80
C PRO A 292 -9.33 1.31 16.38
N LEU A 293 -9.87 2.27 15.63
CA LEU A 293 -9.15 3.46 15.20
C LEU A 293 -8.82 4.39 16.38
N ILE A 294 -9.72 4.47 17.38
CA ILE A 294 -9.50 5.25 18.59
C ILE A 294 -8.35 4.63 19.40
N PHE A 295 -8.34 3.30 19.55
CA PHE A 295 -7.25 2.58 20.24
C PHE A 295 -5.92 2.74 19.49
N LEU A 296 -5.98 2.69 18.16
CA LEU A 296 -4.82 2.88 17.29
C LEU A 296 -4.21 4.27 17.46
N ALA A 297 -5.06 5.32 17.51
CA ALA A 297 -4.65 6.70 17.67
C ALA A 297 -4.27 7.08 19.11
N ALA A 298 -4.44 6.18 20.09
CA ALA A 298 -4.11 6.43 21.48
C ALA A 298 -2.62 6.78 21.66
N LYS A 299 -2.35 7.69 22.60
CA LYS A 299 -0.98 8.14 22.88
C LYS A 299 -0.07 6.97 23.25
N PRO A 300 1.20 6.96 22.75
CA PRO A 300 2.20 6.02 23.20
C PRO A 300 2.33 6.03 24.73
N GLY A 301 2.40 4.85 25.36
CA GLY A 301 2.48 4.72 26.84
C GLY A 301 1.14 4.78 27.57
N SER A 302 0.01 5.02 26.90
CA SER A 302 -1.31 4.93 27.53
C SER A 302 -1.74 3.48 27.75
N ILE A 303 -2.62 3.24 28.75
CA ILE A 303 -3.21 1.91 29.02
C ILE A 303 -3.92 1.38 27.76
N MET A 304 -4.68 2.23 27.06
CA MET A 304 -5.33 1.86 25.79
C MET A 304 -4.35 1.36 24.76
N LYS A 305 -3.20 2.02 24.62
CA LYS A 305 -2.16 1.60 23.68
C LYS A 305 -1.51 0.27 24.06
N SER A 306 -1.32 0.05 25.36
CA SER A 306 -0.78 -1.23 25.88
C SER A 306 -1.74 -2.39 25.61
N ILE A 307 -3.03 -2.22 25.85
CA ILE A 307 -4.06 -3.22 25.55
C ILE A 307 -4.07 -3.53 24.03
N PHE A 308 -4.05 -2.49 23.21
CA PHE A 308 -4.02 -2.66 21.75
C PHE A 308 -2.79 -3.46 21.28
N ASN A 309 -1.61 -3.16 21.83
CA ASN A 309 -0.39 -3.87 21.46
C ASN A 309 -0.41 -5.35 21.88
N ILE A 310 -1.03 -5.68 23.01
CA ILE A 310 -1.20 -7.08 23.47
C ILE A 310 -2.12 -7.86 22.54
N LEU A 311 -3.18 -7.21 22.03
CA LEU A 311 -4.16 -7.85 21.13
C LEU A 311 -3.71 -7.90 19.67
N SER A 312 -2.64 -7.17 19.30
CA SER A 312 -2.16 -7.11 17.93
C SER A 312 -1.29 -8.32 17.57
N PRO A 313 -1.37 -8.86 16.35
CA PRO A 313 -0.48 -9.94 15.90
C PRO A 313 0.99 -9.54 15.97
N ASN A 314 1.85 -10.49 16.31
CA ASN A 314 3.29 -10.28 16.29
C ASN A 314 3.83 -10.13 14.85
N PRO A 315 4.99 -9.47 14.66
CA PRO A 315 5.66 -9.44 13.38
C PRO A 315 5.85 -10.85 12.79
N GLY A 316 5.50 -11.01 11.51
CA GLY A 316 5.52 -12.30 10.82
C GLY A 316 4.24 -13.14 10.96
N GLN A 317 3.29 -12.70 11.79
CA GLN A 317 1.97 -13.32 11.93
C GLN A 317 0.92 -12.58 11.10
N GLY A 318 -0.14 -13.29 10.73
CA GLY A 318 -1.29 -12.75 9.99
C GLY A 318 -2.41 -13.80 9.91
N PRO A 319 -3.49 -13.52 9.18
CA PRO A 319 -4.63 -14.43 9.09
C PRO A 319 -4.22 -15.77 8.50
N ASN A 320 -4.72 -16.85 9.11
CA ASN A 320 -4.44 -18.21 8.63
C ASN A 320 -5.11 -18.48 7.26
N LYS A 321 -4.83 -19.63 6.65
CA LYS A 321 -5.32 -19.97 5.31
C LYS A 321 -6.86 -19.97 5.26
N ASN A 322 -7.53 -20.57 6.23
CA ASN A 322 -9.00 -20.65 6.26
C ASN A 322 -9.61 -19.25 6.43
N GLU A 323 -9.03 -18.39 7.27
CA GLU A 323 -9.47 -17.01 7.43
C GLU A 323 -9.31 -16.20 6.14
N ARG A 324 -8.20 -16.38 5.42
CA ARG A 324 -7.98 -15.73 4.12
C ARG A 324 -8.95 -16.20 3.05
N GLU A 325 -9.26 -17.49 3.01
CA GLU A 325 -10.20 -18.10 2.06
C GLU A 325 -11.66 -17.77 2.38
N ALA A 326 -12.00 -17.59 3.68
CA ALA A 326 -13.34 -17.20 4.13
C ALA A 326 -13.57 -15.67 4.11
N GLY A 327 -12.58 -14.90 3.69
CA GLY A 327 -12.67 -13.46 3.56
C GLY A 327 -13.48 -13.02 2.34
N TYR A 328 -13.82 -11.76 2.30
CA TYR A 328 -14.42 -11.11 1.14
C TYR A 328 -14.26 -9.60 1.24
N PHE A 329 -14.47 -8.92 0.12
CA PHE A 329 -14.68 -7.48 0.13
C PHE A 329 -15.70 -7.04 -0.92
N ASN A 330 -16.38 -5.94 -0.63
CA ASN A 330 -17.33 -5.27 -1.50
C ASN A 330 -17.11 -3.77 -1.38
N ILE A 331 -16.53 -3.19 -2.41
CA ILE A 331 -16.25 -1.77 -2.52
C ILE A 331 -17.19 -1.17 -3.55
N ARG A 332 -17.77 -0.02 -3.25
CA ARG A 332 -18.65 0.73 -4.13
C ARG A 332 -18.11 2.13 -4.37
N PHE A 333 -18.10 2.54 -5.62
CA PHE A 333 -17.76 3.90 -6.02
C PHE A 333 -19.04 4.59 -6.45
N TYR A 334 -19.41 5.62 -5.72
CA TYR A 334 -20.52 6.50 -6.05
C TYR A 334 -20.00 7.70 -6.84
N VAL A 335 -20.42 7.83 -8.09
CA VAL A 335 -20.05 8.94 -8.94
C VAL A 335 -21.14 9.98 -8.89
N PHE A 336 -20.78 11.22 -8.59
CA PHE A 336 -21.72 12.31 -8.41
C PHE A 336 -21.56 13.40 -9.48
N GLY A 337 -22.72 13.79 -10.06
CA GLY A 337 -22.97 15.11 -10.58
C GLY A 337 -23.78 15.92 -9.54
N GLU A 338 -24.95 16.42 -9.91
CA GLU A 338 -25.91 17.01 -8.96
C GLU A 338 -26.50 15.93 -8.03
N SER A 339 -26.74 14.74 -8.58
CA SER A 339 -27.17 13.53 -7.86
C SER A 339 -26.16 12.38 -8.12
N VAL A 340 -26.44 11.17 -7.62
CA VAL A 340 -25.69 9.96 -7.99
C VAL A 340 -25.94 9.65 -9.44
N ILE A 341 -24.90 9.67 -10.27
CA ILE A 341 -24.95 9.34 -11.70
C ILE A 341 -24.81 7.84 -11.91
N SER A 342 -23.80 7.23 -11.25
CA SER A 342 -23.45 5.83 -11.43
C SER A 342 -22.88 5.24 -10.16
N ILE A 343 -23.00 3.91 -10.04
CA ILE A 343 -22.38 3.14 -8.96
C ILE A 343 -21.58 2.00 -9.58
N TYR A 344 -20.28 1.99 -9.33
CA TYR A 344 -19.38 0.92 -9.73
C TYR A 344 -19.07 0.04 -8.53
N LYS A 345 -18.77 -1.24 -8.76
CA LYS A 345 -18.45 -2.21 -7.71
C LYS A 345 -17.15 -2.91 -8.02
N VAL A 346 -16.34 -3.10 -6.97
CA VAL A 346 -15.19 -4.01 -6.97
C VAL A 346 -15.40 -5.00 -5.84
N THR A 347 -15.41 -6.28 -6.17
CA THR A 347 -15.64 -7.35 -5.19
C THR A 347 -14.56 -8.40 -5.26
N GLY A 348 -14.29 -9.05 -4.15
CA GLY A 348 -13.42 -10.21 -4.06
C GLY A 348 -13.99 -11.24 -3.08
N ASP A 349 -13.69 -12.49 -3.33
CA ASP A 349 -14.18 -13.66 -2.61
C ASP A 349 -13.21 -14.20 -1.56
N ARG A 350 -12.16 -13.45 -1.24
CA ARG A 350 -11.12 -13.79 -0.27
C ARG A 350 -10.73 -12.57 0.56
N ASP A 351 -9.92 -12.82 1.60
CA ASP A 351 -9.33 -11.72 2.39
C ASP A 351 -8.76 -10.63 1.48
N PRO A 352 -9.14 -9.37 1.69
CA PRO A 352 -8.74 -8.27 0.82
C PRO A 352 -7.22 -8.10 0.69
N GLY A 353 -6.50 -8.15 1.80
CA GLY A 353 -5.05 -7.91 1.82
C GLY A 353 -4.23 -9.12 1.44
N TYR A 354 -4.56 -10.28 1.97
CA TYR A 354 -3.69 -11.47 1.94
C TYR A 354 -4.26 -12.65 1.16
N GLY A 355 -5.53 -12.63 0.81
CA GLY A 355 -6.18 -13.62 -0.03
C GLY A 355 -6.32 -13.17 -1.48
N SER A 356 -6.46 -11.88 -1.72
CA SER A 356 -6.71 -11.28 -3.04
C SER A 356 -5.50 -10.49 -3.57
N THR A 357 -5.01 -9.51 -2.84
CA THR A 357 -4.02 -8.55 -3.36
C THR A 357 -2.56 -8.93 -3.13
N SER A 358 -2.27 -9.96 -2.36
CA SER A 358 -0.93 -10.58 -2.31
C SER A 358 -0.64 -11.47 -3.54
N LYS A 359 -1.57 -11.58 -4.43
CA LYS A 359 -1.53 -12.29 -5.70
C LYS A 359 -1.52 -11.30 -6.85
#